data_be4e9bc7482d599bbf6b44af81abdfeb
#
_entry.id   be4e9bc7482d599bbf6b44af81abdfeb
#
_cell.length_a   1.000
_cell.length_b   1.000
_cell.length_c   1.000
_cell.angle_alpha   90.00
_cell.angle_beta   90.00
_cell.angle_gamma   90.00
#
_symmetry.space_group_name_H-M   'P 1'
#
loop_
_entity.id
_entity.type
_entity.pdbx_description
1 polymer ?
#
loop_
_entity_poly.entity_id
_entity_poly.type
_entity_poly.pdbx_seq_one_letter_code
_entity_poly.pdbx_strand_id
1 'polypeptide(L)'
;MNIEADQLKHDELQQTSVFTGRVVVTKGSIVLRGARLEVRQDAEGYQSAVVTGGGGGKRAFFRQKRDTVPGASEEFIEGEGETIEYSGKTDTVRFVTRGELRRFRASDLSDEITGDVIVYNNLTDVFTVDSRNAGKPAGEAGSSGGRVRAILAPRDAAPATPVAPAPGPSPQLKPSNRLEGAPR
;
A
#
# COMPACT_ATOMS: atom_id res chain seq x y z
N MET A 1 -7.62 -11.09 14.15
CA MET A 1 -6.66 -11.81 13.28
C MET A 1 -6.96 -13.29 13.40
N ASN A 2 -7.15 -14.00 12.30
CA ASN A 2 -7.31 -15.46 12.24
C ASN A 2 -6.08 -16.05 11.56
N ILE A 3 -5.57 -17.18 12.07
CA ILE A 3 -4.40 -17.86 11.52
C ILE A 3 -4.72 -19.35 11.42
N GLU A 4 -4.52 -19.89 10.24
CA GLU A 4 -4.63 -21.32 9.94
C GLU A 4 -3.27 -21.86 9.52
N ALA A 5 -2.88 -23.02 10.05
CA ALA A 5 -1.61 -23.67 9.76
C ALA A 5 -1.68 -25.15 10.16
N ASP A 6 -0.69 -25.95 9.71
CA ASP A 6 -0.62 -27.36 10.08
C ASP A 6 -0.09 -27.56 11.51
N GLN A 7 0.77 -26.64 12.01
CA GLN A 7 1.38 -26.72 13.34
C GLN A 7 1.51 -25.33 13.97
N LEU A 8 1.40 -25.26 15.30
CA LEU A 8 1.64 -24.09 16.12
C LEU A 8 2.61 -24.43 17.26
N LYS A 9 3.61 -23.57 17.46
CA LYS A 9 4.42 -23.49 18.68
C LYS A 9 4.29 -22.10 19.28
N HIS A 10 3.85 -22.01 20.53
CA HIS A 10 3.76 -20.74 21.27
C HIS A 10 4.80 -20.73 22.40
N ASP A 11 5.50 -19.61 22.55
CA ASP A 11 6.43 -19.32 23.62
C ASP A 11 5.88 -18.12 24.41
N GLU A 12 5.36 -18.41 25.60
CA GLU A 12 4.74 -17.41 26.47
C GLU A 12 5.75 -16.41 27.04
N LEU A 13 6.98 -16.86 27.32
CA LEU A 13 8.03 -15.99 27.87
C LEU A 13 8.52 -14.98 26.84
N GLN A 14 8.61 -15.39 25.59
CA GLN A 14 9.05 -14.54 24.49
C GLN A 14 7.90 -13.85 23.75
N GLN A 15 6.65 -14.11 24.15
CA GLN A 15 5.44 -13.62 23.48
C GLN A 15 5.50 -13.86 21.96
N THR A 16 5.97 -15.05 21.58
CA THR A 16 6.21 -15.42 20.18
C THR A 16 5.40 -16.67 19.81
N SER A 17 4.68 -16.60 18.69
CA SER A 17 3.96 -17.72 18.12
C SER A 17 4.54 -18.06 16.76
N VAL A 18 4.87 -19.33 16.53
CA VAL A 18 5.40 -19.84 15.26
C VAL A 18 4.42 -20.83 14.68
N PHE A 19 3.93 -20.53 13.49
CA PHE A 19 3.03 -21.37 12.71
C PHE A 19 3.81 -21.94 11.53
N THR A 20 3.62 -23.21 11.22
CA THR A 20 4.28 -23.89 10.09
C THR A 20 3.33 -24.76 9.29
N GLY A 21 3.58 -24.84 8.00
CA GLY A 21 2.81 -25.62 7.01
C GLY A 21 1.52 -24.91 6.59
N ARG A 22 1.35 -24.68 5.30
CA ARG A 22 0.17 -24.09 4.64
C ARG A 22 -0.45 -22.91 5.39
N VAL A 23 0.40 -21.98 5.84
CA VAL A 23 -0.04 -20.86 6.67
C VAL A 23 -0.92 -19.91 5.87
N VAL A 24 -2.08 -19.57 6.43
CA VAL A 24 -2.99 -18.53 5.96
C VAL A 24 -3.34 -17.61 7.12
N VAL A 25 -3.10 -16.32 6.96
CA VAL A 25 -3.47 -15.28 7.94
C VAL A 25 -4.52 -14.40 7.34
N THR A 26 -5.57 -14.09 8.10
CA THR A 26 -6.60 -13.12 7.74
C THR A 26 -6.74 -12.07 8.84
N LYS A 27 -6.59 -10.78 8.47
CA LYS A 27 -6.77 -9.64 9.38
C LYS A 27 -7.50 -8.52 8.64
N GLY A 28 -8.80 -8.36 8.90
CA GLY A 28 -9.63 -7.46 8.10
C GLY A 28 -9.62 -7.86 6.63
N SER A 29 -9.22 -6.95 5.75
CA SER A 29 -9.08 -7.20 4.31
C SER A 29 -7.71 -7.79 3.90
N ILE A 30 -6.78 -7.92 4.87
CA ILE A 30 -5.44 -8.46 4.62
C ILE A 30 -5.47 -9.98 4.65
N VAL A 31 -4.87 -10.59 3.65
CA VAL A 31 -4.59 -12.02 3.56
C VAL A 31 -3.10 -12.23 3.33
N LEU A 32 -2.46 -13.03 4.18
CA LEU A 32 -1.07 -13.46 4.04
C LEU A 32 -1.03 -14.98 3.87
N ARG A 33 -0.14 -15.47 3.01
CA ARG A 33 0.09 -16.91 2.81
C ARG A 33 1.57 -17.23 2.76
N GLY A 34 1.95 -18.35 3.36
CA GLY A 34 3.33 -18.81 3.36
C GLY A 34 3.49 -20.23 3.91
N ALA A 35 4.72 -20.65 4.06
CA ALA A 35 5.04 -21.95 4.67
C ALA A 35 5.32 -21.82 6.18
N ARG A 36 5.77 -20.66 6.64
CA ARG A 36 6.04 -20.35 8.03
C ARG A 36 5.65 -18.92 8.34
N LEU A 37 5.06 -18.73 9.49
CA LEU A 37 4.73 -17.42 10.07
C LEU A 37 5.28 -17.38 11.50
N GLU A 38 5.95 -16.29 11.82
CA GLU A 38 6.32 -15.94 13.19
C GLU A 38 5.61 -14.64 13.57
N VAL A 39 4.84 -14.67 14.64
CA VAL A 39 4.15 -13.50 15.21
C VAL A 39 4.77 -13.20 16.55
N ARG A 40 5.12 -11.94 16.77
CA ARG A 40 5.59 -11.42 18.07
C ARG A 40 4.71 -10.27 18.50
N GLN A 41 4.46 -10.20 19.79
CA GLN A 41 3.81 -9.06 20.41
C GLN A 41 4.83 -8.35 21.30
N ASP A 42 4.95 -7.02 21.15
CA ASP A 42 5.80 -6.21 22.00
C ASP A 42 5.09 -5.84 23.31
N ALA A 43 5.84 -5.23 24.24
CA ALA A 43 5.32 -4.81 25.53
C ALA A 43 4.21 -3.75 25.45
N GLU A 44 4.11 -3.05 24.34
CA GLU A 44 3.08 -2.04 24.07
C GLU A 44 1.81 -2.66 23.44
N GLY A 45 1.85 -3.97 23.13
CA GLY A 45 0.74 -4.71 22.53
C GLY A 45 0.72 -4.70 21.00
N TYR A 46 1.70 -4.06 20.34
CA TYR A 46 1.81 -4.10 18.89
C TYR A 46 2.27 -5.47 18.41
N GLN A 47 1.67 -5.93 17.33
CA GLN A 47 2.02 -7.20 16.71
C GLN A 47 2.93 -6.97 15.50
N SER A 48 3.99 -7.75 15.42
CA SER A 48 4.80 -7.90 14.22
C SER A 48 4.69 -9.33 13.70
N ALA A 49 4.76 -9.48 12.39
CA ALA A 49 4.65 -10.78 11.74
C ALA A 49 5.70 -10.93 10.65
N VAL A 50 6.32 -12.10 10.57
CA VAL A 50 7.26 -12.47 9.51
C VAL A 50 6.75 -13.73 8.84
N VAL A 51 6.40 -13.63 7.56
CA VAL A 51 5.94 -14.76 6.74
C VAL A 51 7.02 -15.13 5.76
N THR A 52 7.39 -16.40 5.71
CA THR A 52 8.35 -16.91 4.73
C THR A 52 7.66 -17.85 3.75
N GLY A 53 8.08 -17.77 2.50
CA GLY A 53 7.66 -18.70 1.45
C GLY A 53 8.16 -20.12 1.69
N GLY A 54 7.72 -21.04 0.87
CA GLY A 54 8.11 -22.44 0.95
C GLY A 54 9.43 -22.75 0.25
N GLY A 55 9.92 -23.98 0.45
CA GLY A 55 11.05 -24.49 -0.31
C GLY A 55 10.79 -24.50 -1.83
N GLY A 56 11.86 -24.62 -2.63
CA GLY A 56 11.76 -24.62 -4.08
C GLY A 56 11.46 -23.26 -4.71
N GLY A 57 11.79 -22.16 -4.03
CA GLY A 57 11.63 -20.80 -4.57
C GLY A 57 10.19 -20.25 -4.49
N LYS A 58 9.31 -20.91 -3.75
CA LYS A 58 7.96 -20.39 -3.50
C LYS A 58 8.04 -19.14 -2.63
N ARG A 59 7.44 -18.06 -3.09
CA ARG A 59 7.37 -16.79 -2.36
C ARG A 59 6.19 -16.78 -1.38
N ALA A 60 6.30 -15.99 -0.33
CA ALA A 60 5.16 -15.61 0.49
C ALA A 60 4.27 -14.65 -0.31
N PHE A 61 2.98 -14.64 -0.01
CA PHE A 61 1.98 -13.86 -0.71
C PHE A 61 1.21 -12.97 0.26
N PHE A 62 0.95 -11.74 -0.17
CA PHE A 62 0.14 -10.74 0.51
C PHE A 62 -0.96 -10.25 -0.43
N ARG A 63 -2.17 -10.06 0.11
CA ARG A 63 -3.25 -9.35 -0.58
C ARG A 63 -4.02 -8.51 0.41
N GLN A 64 -4.39 -7.30 -0.01
CA GLN A 64 -5.22 -6.38 0.75
C GLN A 64 -6.21 -5.67 -0.18
N LYS A 65 -7.49 -5.67 0.22
CA LYS A 65 -8.48 -4.77 -0.38
C LYS A 65 -8.30 -3.39 0.23
N ARG A 66 -8.28 -2.37 -0.61
CA ARG A 66 -8.16 -0.98 -0.18
C ARG A 66 -9.52 -0.36 0.06
N ASP A 67 -9.54 0.64 0.94
CA ASP A 67 -10.71 1.47 1.11
C ASP A 67 -10.85 2.40 -0.10
N THR A 68 -11.98 2.32 -0.79
CA THR A 68 -12.32 3.17 -1.92
C THR A 68 -13.56 3.98 -1.60
N VAL A 69 -13.69 5.15 -2.21
CA VAL A 69 -14.91 5.96 -2.04
C VAL A 69 -16.13 5.22 -2.58
N PRO A 70 -17.33 5.42 -2.01
CA PRO A 70 -18.55 4.78 -2.50
C PRO A 70 -18.76 5.03 -4.00
N GLY A 71 -18.99 3.94 -4.75
CA GLY A 71 -19.19 3.99 -6.20
C GLY A 71 -17.91 3.91 -7.05
N ALA A 72 -16.72 3.95 -6.44
CA ALA A 72 -15.48 3.66 -7.15
C ALA A 72 -15.25 2.16 -7.30
N SER A 73 -14.46 1.77 -8.31
CA SER A 73 -14.03 0.39 -8.50
C SER A 73 -13.24 -0.11 -7.30
N GLU A 74 -13.42 -1.37 -6.93
CA GLU A 74 -12.62 -1.99 -5.88
C GLU A 74 -11.14 -2.01 -6.27
N GLU A 75 -10.29 -1.65 -5.31
CA GLU A 75 -8.84 -1.69 -5.48
C GLU A 75 -8.24 -2.75 -4.56
N PHE A 76 -7.28 -3.49 -5.11
CA PHE A 76 -6.50 -4.48 -4.38
C PHE A 76 -5.01 -4.23 -4.57
N ILE A 77 -4.27 -4.48 -3.51
CA ILE A 77 -2.82 -4.60 -3.57
C ILE A 77 -2.46 -6.05 -3.33
N GLU A 78 -1.62 -6.59 -4.19
CA GLU A 78 -1.00 -7.90 -4.03
C GLU A 78 0.51 -7.73 -4.00
N GLY A 79 1.17 -8.52 -3.17
CA GLY A 79 2.61 -8.50 -3.08
C GLY A 79 3.18 -9.90 -2.84
N GLU A 80 4.37 -10.12 -3.35
CA GLU A 80 5.11 -11.36 -3.16
C GLU A 80 6.57 -11.07 -2.82
N GLY A 81 7.18 -11.97 -2.05
CA GLY A 81 8.59 -11.94 -1.69
C GLY A 81 8.99 -13.24 -1.04
N GLU A 82 10.28 -13.53 -0.94
CA GLU A 82 10.74 -14.72 -0.19
C GLU A 82 10.33 -14.62 1.27
N THR A 83 10.38 -13.39 1.78
CA THR A 83 9.92 -13.04 3.12
C THR A 83 9.03 -11.79 3.04
N ILE A 84 7.94 -11.81 3.80
CA ILE A 84 7.07 -10.66 4.01
C ILE A 84 7.08 -10.34 5.51
N GLU A 85 7.44 -9.10 5.84
CA GLU A 85 7.46 -8.59 7.20
C GLU A 85 6.33 -7.57 7.37
N TYR A 86 5.50 -7.73 8.39
CA TYR A 86 4.46 -6.79 8.77
C TYR A 86 4.76 -6.18 10.12
N SER A 87 4.66 -4.87 10.24
CA SER A 87 4.76 -4.12 11.49
C SER A 87 3.42 -3.46 11.81
N GLY A 88 2.76 -3.91 12.87
CA GLY A 88 1.52 -3.29 13.33
C GLY A 88 1.73 -1.92 13.98
N LYS A 89 2.94 -1.61 14.47
CA LYS A 89 3.26 -0.30 15.06
C LYS A 89 3.34 0.82 14.01
N THR A 90 3.91 0.52 12.86
CA THR A 90 4.09 1.48 11.76
C THR A 90 3.11 1.28 10.61
N ASP A 91 2.29 0.24 10.70
CA ASP A 91 1.39 -0.24 9.65
C ASP A 91 2.08 -0.35 8.28
N THR A 92 3.24 -1.02 8.29
CA THR A 92 4.06 -1.22 7.10
C THR A 92 4.19 -2.68 6.75
N VAL A 93 4.27 -2.96 5.44
CA VAL A 93 4.57 -4.28 4.88
C VAL A 93 5.85 -4.19 4.08
N ARG A 94 6.82 -5.08 4.35
CA ARG A 94 8.07 -5.19 3.59
C ARG A 94 8.11 -6.51 2.86
N PHE A 95 8.35 -6.45 1.58
CA PHE A 95 8.60 -7.61 0.72
C PHE A 95 10.10 -7.70 0.49
N VAL A 96 10.72 -8.75 0.99
CA VAL A 96 12.18 -8.90 1.03
C VAL A 96 12.59 -10.06 0.13
N THR A 97 13.61 -9.83 -0.68
CA THR A 97 14.16 -10.73 -1.68
C THR A 97 13.14 -11.09 -2.78
N ARG A 98 13.43 -10.64 -3.98
CA ARG A 98 12.55 -10.82 -5.15
C ARG A 98 11.15 -10.23 -4.90
N GLY A 99 11.11 -9.02 -4.34
CA GLY A 99 9.87 -8.31 -4.07
C GLY A 99 9.13 -7.95 -5.36
N GLU A 100 7.84 -8.18 -5.34
CA GLU A 100 6.90 -7.81 -6.40
C GLU A 100 5.64 -7.23 -5.74
N LEU A 101 5.18 -6.08 -6.22
CA LEU A 101 3.96 -5.43 -5.77
C LEU A 101 3.11 -5.12 -6.99
N ARG A 102 1.85 -5.50 -6.95
CA ARG A 102 0.86 -5.27 -7.99
C ARG A 102 -0.35 -4.56 -7.42
N ARG A 103 -0.87 -3.58 -8.14
CA ARG A 103 -2.13 -2.93 -7.84
C ARG A 103 -3.14 -3.30 -8.91
N PHE A 104 -4.32 -3.69 -8.45
CA PHE A 104 -5.46 -4.00 -9.32
C PHE A 104 -6.57 -3.00 -9.08
N ARG A 105 -7.23 -2.56 -10.15
CA ARG A 105 -8.47 -1.79 -10.10
C ARG A 105 -9.55 -2.63 -10.75
N ALA A 106 -10.56 -3.02 -9.98
CA ALA A 106 -11.45 -4.12 -10.32
C ALA A 106 -10.65 -5.39 -10.61
N SER A 107 -10.65 -5.87 -11.84
CA SER A 107 -9.87 -7.05 -12.28
C SER A 107 -8.61 -6.69 -13.06
N ASP A 108 -8.39 -5.40 -13.37
CA ASP A 108 -7.33 -4.96 -14.25
C ASP A 108 -6.07 -4.61 -13.46
N LEU A 109 -4.93 -5.10 -13.94
CA LEU A 109 -3.61 -4.73 -13.41
C LEU A 109 -3.34 -3.27 -13.78
N SER A 110 -3.24 -2.40 -12.78
CA SER A 110 -2.91 -0.99 -12.99
C SER A 110 -1.43 -0.67 -12.81
N ASP A 111 -0.82 -1.21 -11.76
CA ASP A 111 0.59 -0.94 -11.48
C ASP A 111 1.31 -2.24 -11.14
N GLU A 112 2.57 -2.36 -11.59
CA GLU A 112 3.47 -3.46 -11.23
C GLU A 112 4.85 -2.91 -10.92
N ILE A 113 5.40 -3.32 -9.78
CA ILE A 113 6.69 -2.88 -9.28
C ILE A 113 7.48 -4.09 -8.82
N THR A 114 8.74 -4.16 -9.22
CA THR A 114 9.66 -5.22 -8.81
C THR A 114 10.97 -4.66 -8.29
N GLY A 115 11.53 -5.29 -7.28
CA GLY A 115 12.80 -4.92 -6.66
C GLY A 115 13.25 -5.94 -5.62
N ASP A 116 14.42 -5.72 -5.03
CA ASP A 116 14.92 -6.62 -3.98
C ASP A 116 14.17 -6.44 -2.68
N VAL A 117 13.87 -5.19 -2.32
CA VAL A 117 13.06 -4.82 -1.16
C VAL A 117 12.02 -3.80 -1.57
N ILE A 118 10.77 -4.08 -1.27
CA ILE A 118 9.66 -3.15 -1.42
C ILE A 118 9.06 -2.91 -0.05
N VAL A 119 8.93 -1.65 0.35
CA VAL A 119 8.25 -1.25 1.59
C VAL A 119 6.98 -0.51 1.22
N TYR A 120 5.86 -0.99 1.69
CA TYR A 120 4.55 -0.38 1.53
C TYR A 120 4.03 0.11 2.87
N ASN A 121 3.65 1.38 2.95
CA ASN A 121 3.04 1.99 4.12
C ASN A 121 1.53 2.09 3.89
N ASN A 122 0.74 1.36 4.69
CA ASN A 122 -0.72 1.30 4.58
C ASN A 122 -1.40 2.63 4.94
N LEU A 123 -0.79 3.43 5.84
CA LEU A 123 -1.40 4.68 6.31
C LEU A 123 -1.28 5.80 5.27
N THR A 124 -0.13 5.85 4.59
CA THR A 124 0.18 6.95 3.65
C THR A 124 0.04 6.56 2.20
N ASP A 125 -0.16 5.25 1.93
CA ASP A 125 -0.25 4.71 0.59
C ASP A 125 1.02 4.88 -0.26
N VAL A 126 2.14 5.07 0.42
CA VAL A 126 3.45 5.24 -0.20
C VAL A 126 4.18 3.91 -0.21
N PHE A 127 4.80 3.61 -1.32
CA PHE A 127 5.75 2.51 -1.42
C PHE A 127 7.13 3.04 -1.80
N THR A 128 8.16 2.42 -1.26
CA THR A 128 9.56 2.64 -1.62
C THR A 128 10.17 1.33 -2.07
N VAL A 129 11.04 1.40 -3.05
CA VAL A 129 11.68 0.22 -3.64
C VAL A 129 13.19 0.40 -3.61
N ASP A 130 13.89 -0.59 -3.10
CA ASP A 130 15.34 -0.67 -3.12
C ASP A 130 15.76 -1.92 -3.91
N SER A 131 16.73 -1.74 -4.79
CA SER A 131 17.33 -2.81 -5.57
C SER A 131 18.69 -3.26 -5.03
N ARG A 132 19.12 -2.69 -3.90
CA ARG A 132 20.35 -3.10 -3.21
C ARG A 132 20.06 -4.29 -2.33
N ASN A 133 20.87 -5.35 -2.47
CA ASN A 133 20.76 -6.58 -1.66
C ASN A 133 20.53 -6.26 -0.17
N ALA A 134 19.37 -6.68 0.34
CA ALA A 134 19.02 -6.57 1.75
C ALA A 134 19.89 -7.53 2.59
N GLY A 135 21.16 -7.20 2.79
CA GLY A 135 22.04 -8.06 3.59
C GLY A 135 23.54 -7.78 3.48
N LYS A 136 23.96 -6.85 2.61
CA LYS A 136 25.37 -6.44 2.56
C LYS A 136 25.56 -5.10 3.27
N PRO A 137 26.56 -4.98 4.16
CA PRO A 137 26.93 -3.69 4.73
C PRO A 137 27.38 -2.75 3.60
N ALA A 138 27.00 -1.47 3.72
CA ALA A 138 27.39 -0.42 2.79
C ALA A 138 28.93 -0.32 2.73
N GLY A 139 29.56 -0.84 1.68
CA GLY A 139 31.02 -0.80 1.53
C GLY A 139 31.61 -1.63 0.41
N GLU A 140 30.91 -2.59 -0.16
CA GLU A 140 31.43 -3.34 -1.30
C GLU A 140 30.71 -2.92 -2.60
N ALA A 141 31.35 -1.99 -3.29
CA ALA A 141 31.07 -1.69 -4.71
C ALA A 141 31.55 -2.89 -5.56
N GLY A 142 30.63 -3.74 -5.96
CA GLY A 142 30.96 -4.85 -6.86
C GLY A 142 29.86 -5.88 -6.93
N SER A 143 28.91 -5.66 -7.78
CA SER A 143 28.13 -6.60 -8.60
C SER A 143 26.69 -6.12 -8.79
N SER A 144 26.34 -5.96 -10.04
CA SER A 144 24.98 -5.87 -10.64
C SER A 144 23.86 -5.59 -9.62
N GLY A 145 23.75 -4.33 -9.19
CA GLY A 145 22.58 -3.87 -8.45
C GLY A 145 21.35 -4.20 -9.29
N GLY A 146 20.43 -5.00 -8.73
CA GLY A 146 19.15 -5.26 -9.34
C GLY A 146 18.52 -3.92 -9.73
N ARG A 147 17.85 -3.85 -10.88
CA ARG A 147 17.17 -2.63 -11.32
C ARG A 147 15.75 -2.67 -10.75
N VAL A 148 15.31 -1.54 -10.21
CA VAL A 148 13.89 -1.32 -9.94
C VAL A 148 13.16 -1.22 -11.27
N ARG A 149 12.07 -1.95 -11.41
CA ARG A 149 11.17 -1.83 -12.55
C ARG A 149 9.80 -1.43 -12.03
N ALA A 150 9.20 -0.43 -12.64
CA ALA A 150 7.83 -0.01 -12.38
C ALA A 150 7.09 0.14 -13.72
N ILE A 151 5.90 -0.42 -13.80
CA ILE A 151 4.91 -0.20 -14.84
C ILE A 151 3.75 0.48 -14.13
N LEU A 152 3.44 1.71 -14.53
CA LEU A 152 2.39 2.51 -13.91
C LEU A 152 1.34 2.82 -14.97
N ALA A 153 0.09 2.47 -14.73
CA ALA A 153 -1.00 2.88 -15.59
C ALA A 153 -1.30 4.38 -15.39
N PRO A 154 -1.65 5.12 -16.47
CA PRO A 154 -2.15 6.46 -16.33
C PRO A 154 -3.37 6.47 -15.40
N ARG A 155 -3.39 7.37 -14.43
CA ARG A 155 -4.61 7.62 -13.67
C ARG A 155 -5.57 8.35 -14.61
N ASP A 156 -6.78 7.81 -14.78
CA ASP A 156 -7.85 8.59 -15.38
C ASP A 156 -7.98 9.87 -14.57
N ALA A 157 -7.82 11.01 -15.25
CA ALA A 157 -8.06 12.30 -14.62
C ALA A 157 -9.49 12.25 -14.07
N ALA A 158 -9.64 12.50 -12.77
CA ALA A 158 -10.97 12.69 -12.20
C ALA A 158 -11.72 13.66 -13.12
N PRO A 159 -12.98 13.41 -13.48
CA PRO A 159 -13.73 14.31 -14.34
C PRO A 159 -13.61 15.70 -13.73
N ALA A 160 -13.02 16.62 -14.50
CA ALA A 160 -12.89 18.01 -14.07
C ALA A 160 -14.28 18.48 -13.69
N THR A 161 -14.52 18.77 -12.44
CA THR A 161 -15.74 19.42 -12.00
C THR A 161 -15.89 20.63 -12.89
N PRO A 162 -17.01 20.80 -13.63
CA PRO A 162 -17.19 21.96 -14.46
C PRO A 162 -17.05 23.19 -13.55
N VAL A 163 -16.00 23.96 -13.77
CA VAL A 163 -15.81 25.24 -13.11
C VAL A 163 -17.02 26.06 -13.55
N ALA A 164 -17.93 26.34 -12.62
CA ALA A 164 -19.02 27.25 -12.87
C ALA A 164 -18.43 28.54 -13.43
N PRO A 165 -18.96 29.09 -14.53
CA PRO A 165 -18.45 30.33 -15.09
C PRO A 165 -18.49 31.41 -14.01
N ALA A 166 -17.36 32.08 -13.83
CA ALA A 166 -17.24 33.19 -12.91
C ALA A 166 -18.39 34.17 -13.16
N PRO A 167 -19.08 34.70 -12.12
CA PRO A 167 -20.11 35.71 -12.31
C PRO A 167 -19.50 36.90 -13.05
N GLY A 168 -20.06 37.20 -14.22
CA GLY A 168 -19.64 38.31 -15.01
C GLY A 168 -19.78 39.61 -14.24
N PRO A 169 -19.03 40.65 -14.61
CA PRO A 169 -19.09 41.94 -13.91
C PRO A 169 -20.50 42.47 -13.87
N SER A 170 -20.99 42.76 -12.68
CA SER A 170 -22.30 43.35 -12.44
C SER A 170 -22.43 44.66 -13.24
N PRO A 171 -23.55 44.92 -13.93
CA PRO A 171 -23.76 46.16 -14.66
C PRO A 171 -23.73 47.31 -13.65
N GLN A 172 -22.77 48.22 -13.82
CA GLN A 172 -22.75 49.48 -13.10
C GLN A 172 -23.91 50.34 -13.52
N LEU A 173 -24.83 50.60 -12.63
CA LEU A 173 -25.87 51.60 -12.80
C LEU A 173 -25.23 52.99 -12.90
N LYS A 174 -25.36 53.63 -14.05
CA LYS A 174 -24.97 55.05 -14.21
C LYS A 174 -25.92 55.92 -13.39
N PRO A 175 -25.45 56.86 -12.60
CA PRO A 175 -26.31 57.83 -11.90
C PRO A 175 -26.99 58.71 -12.96
N SER A 176 -28.32 58.73 -12.92
CA SER A 176 -29.13 59.63 -13.75
C SER A 176 -29.16 61.00 -13.12
N ASN A 177 -28.33 61.92 -13.60
CA ASN A 177 -28.44 63.36 -13.32
C ASN A 177 -29.50 63.97 -14.26
N ARG A 178 -30.73 63.95 -13.79
CA ARG A 178 -31.74 64.78 -14.42
C ARG A 178 -32.80 65.17 -13.41
N LEU A 179 -32.46 66.18 -12.60
CA LEU A 179 -33.44 67.04 -11.94
C LEU A 179 -33.12 68.47 -12.40
N GLU A 180 -33.75 68.84 -13.46
CA GLU A 180 -33.76 70.26 -13.83
C GLU A 180 -35.20 70.64 -14.12
N GLY A 181 -35.66 71.72 -13.38
CA GLY A 181 -36.62 72.68 -13.84
C GLY A 181 -38.03 72.61 -13.28
N ALA A 182 -38.28 73.25 -12.15
CA ALA A 182 -39.52 74.00 -12.02
C ALA A 182 -39.38 75.35 -12.73
N PRO A 183 -40.45 75.92 -13.24
CA PRO A 183 -40.90 77.15 -12.60
C PRO A 183 -42.43 77.31 -12.62
N ARG A 184 -42.89 78.05 -11.59
CA ARG A 184 -44.08 78.89 -11.35
C ARG A 184 -45.38 78.19 -11.03
#